data_1693d7821ae2cd341b9fc39926bb86c2
#
_entry.id   1693d7821ae2cd341b9fc39926bb86c2
#
_cell.length_a   1.000
_cell.length_b   1.000
_cell.length_c   1.000
_cell.angle_alpha   90.00
_cell.angle_beta   90.00
_cell.angle_gamma   90.00
#
_symmetry.space_group_name_H-M   'P 1'
#
loop_
_entity.id
_entity.type
_entity.pdbx_description
1 polymer ?
#
loop_
_entity_poly.entity_id
_entity_poly.type
_entity_poly.pdbx_seq_one_letter_code
_entity_poly.pdbx_strand_id
1 'polypeptide(L)'
;MAFTARRDAAMILFHVDTEDCMAGTQHLWLFIVSGLLLNITPGPDSLFIMARSASQGWRAGFVACWGIGAGVFVHVGAAALGLSALLATSAMAFAVVKIVGAAYLVWIGIGMLRQRQPADAADAPVDAAPRAIAYRQIFRQGFLTNVLNPKVALFFLAFVPQFIAPDAASKPLAFVLLGAIFDFNGMLWCHALALFTAFASHRLQVGAAAARWLNRAIGAMFVALGVRLALATR
;
A
#
# COMPACT_ATOMS: atom_id res chain seq x y z
N MET A 1 47.36 -14.40 11.50
CA MET A 1 46.53 -15.23 10.60
C MET A 1 45.02 -15.23 10.93
N ALA A 2 44.53 -14.67 12.02
CA ALA A 2 43.10 -14.66 12.38
C ALA A 2 42.32 -13.40 11.95
N PHE A 3 42.97 -12.39 11.35
CA PHE A 3 42.35 -11.11 10.99
C PHE A 3 41.86 -11.06 9.54
N THR A 4 42.34 -11.95 8.66
CA THR A 4 41.92 -12.04 7.26
C THR A 4 40.62 -12.82 7.09
N ALA A 5 40.39 -13.87 7.88
CA ALA A 5 39.18 -14.71 7.78
C ALA A 5 37.86 -14.00 8.13
N ARG A 6 37.91 -12.93 8.92
CA ARG A 6 36.72 -12.17 9.29
C ARG A 6 36.26 -11.14 8.22
N ARG A 7 37.22 -10.71 7.38
CA ARG A 7 36.92 -9.83 6.24
C ARG A 7 36.27 -10.61 5.08
N ASP A 8 36.69 -11.85 4.91
CA ASP A 8 36.16 -12.70 3.83
C ASP A 8 34.74 -13.18 4.13
N ALA A 9 34.40 -13.44 5.41
CA ALA A 9 33.03 -13.79 5.81
C ALA A 9 32.04 -12.61 5.67
N ALA A 10 32.47 -11.37 5.91
CA ALA A 10 31.64 -10.19 5.68
C ALA A 10 31.48 -9.88 4.18
N MET A 11 32.49 -10.22 3.37
CA MET A 11 32.47 -10.05 1.91
C MET A 11 31.59 -11.10 1.21
N ILE A 12 31.47 -12.31 1.77
CA ILE A 12 30.59 -13.38 1.27
C ILE A 12 29.10 -13.04 1.53
N LEU A 13 28.79 -12.30 2.60
CA LEU A 13 27.41 -11.84 2.90
C LEU A 13 26.96 -10.65 2.00
N PHE A 14 27.89 -9.97 1.30
CA PHE A 14 27.62 -8.90 0.35
C PHE A 14 27.89 -9.27 -1.11
N HIS A 15 28.34 -10.47 -1.37
CA HIS A 15 28.45 -11.02 -2.72
C HIS A 15 27.14 -11.75 -3.09
N VAL A 16 26.04 -11.02 -3.05
CA VAL A 16 24.82 -11.40 -3.77
C VAL A 16 25.11 -11.04 -5.22
N ASP A 17 25.29 -12.10 -5.98
CA ASP A 17 25.77 -12.11 -7.35
C ASP A 17 25.09 -11.07 -8.25
N THR A 18 25.90 -10.41 -9.05
CA THR A 18 25.54 -9.50 -10.15
C THR A 18 24.78 -10.21 -11.30
N GLU A 19 24.26 -11.41 -11.09
CA GLU A 19 23.60 -12.22 -12.12
C GLU A 19 22.07 -12.08 -12.18
N ASP A 20 21.41 -11.38 -11.25
CA ASP A 20 19.95 -11.18 -11.28
C ASP A 20 19.52 -9.92 -12.05
N CYS A 21 20.19 -9.61 -13.17
CA CYS A 21 19.81 -8.48 -14.00
C CYS A 21 18.72 -8.88 -15.01
N MET A 22 17.52 -9.22 -14.53
CA MET A 22 16.35 -9.38 -15.40
C MET A 22 15.86 -8.01 -15.87
N ALA A 23 15.94 -7.75 -17.16
CA ALA A 23 15.39 -6.54 -17.79
C ALA A 23 15.88 -5.21 -17.19
N GLY A 24 17.12 -5.14 -16.68
CA GLY A 24 17.71 -3.93 -16.09
C GLY A 24 17.28 -3.69 -14.64
N THR A 25 16.81 -4.72 -13.93
CA THR A 25 16.54 -4.65 -12.48
C THR A 25 17.75 -5.16 -11.69
N GLN A 26 17.96 -4.65 -10.48
CA GLN A 26 19.01 -5.08 -9.57
C GLN A 26 18.42 -5.37 -8.18
N HIS A 27 19.05 -6.29 -7.44
CA HIS A 27 18.62 -6.67 -6.09
C HIS A 27 17.13 -7.09 -6.00
N LEU A 28 16.66 -7.87 -6.97
CA LEU A 28 15.26 -8.26 -7.12
C LEU A 28 14.70 -8.92 -5.85
N TRP A 29 15.48 -9.76 -5.19
CA TRP A 29 15.11 -10.39 -3.92
C TRP A 29 14.78 -9.34 -2.83
N LEU A 30 15.64 -8.33 -2.67
CA LEU A 30 15.44 -7.27 -1.69
C LEU A 30 14.20 -6.45 -2.02
N PHE A 31 13.93 -6.21 -3.31
CA PHE A 31 12.71 -5.59 -3.79
C PHE A 31 11.45 -6.37 -3.40
N ILE A 32 11.45 -7.70 -3.65
CA ILE A 32 10.32 -8.58 -3.33
C ILE A 32 10.02 -8.54 -1.83
N VAL A 33 11.04 -8.71 -0.98
CA VAL A 33 10.86 -8.68 0.48
C VAL A 33 10.36 -7.32 0.95
N SER A 34 10.95 -6.24 0.47
CA SER A 34 10.55 -4.88 0.86
C SER A 34 9.13 -4.55 0.40
N GLY A 35 8.77 -4.95 -0.82
CA GLY A 35 7.41 -4.80 -1.35
C GLY A 35 6.38 -5.60 -0.56
N LEU A 36 6.73 -6.83 -0.16
CA LEU A 36 5.86 -7.66 0.69
C LEU A 36 5.66 -7.03 2.08
N LEU A 37 6.72 -6.55 2.72
CA LEU A 37 6.64 -5.85 3.99
C LEU A 37 5.76 -4.60 3.90
N LEU A 38 5.88 -3.85 2.80
CA LEU A 38 5.01 -2.72 2.54
C LEU A 38 3.54 -3.15 2.41
N ASN A 39 3.26 -4.20 1.65
CA ASN A 39 1.91 -4.71 1.45
C ASN A 39 1.27 -5.19 2.76
N ILE A 40 2.05 -5.87 3.63
CA ILE A 40 1.60 -6.35 4.95
C ILE A 40 1.32 -5.17 5.89
N THR A 41 2.08 -4.09 5.78
CA THR A 41 1.90 -2.90 6.64
C THR A 41 0.50 -2.32 6.44
N PRO A 42 -0.32 -2.19 7.49
CA PRO A 42 -1.68 -1.67 7.38
C PRO A 42 -1.72 -0.30 6.70
N GLY A 43 -2.70 -0.12 5.83
CA GLY A 43 -2.90 1.11 5.09
C GLY A 43 -4.34 1.25 4.59
N PRO A 44 -4.68 2.32 3.85
CA PRO A 44 -6.02 2.55 3.31
C PRO A 44 -6.57 1.35 2.53
N ASP A 45 -5.73 0.72 1.73
CA ASP A 45 -6.10 -0.43 0.90
C ASP A 45 -6.52 -1.62 1.75
N SER A 46 -5.68 -2.01 2.73
CA SER A 46 -5.97 -3.12 3.65
C SER A 46 -7.26 -2.89 4.43
N LEU A 47 -7.47 -1.66 4.91
CA LEU A 47 -8.67 -1.29 5.64
C LEU A 47 -9.93 -1.34 4.77
N PHE A 48 -9.83 -0.87 3.53
CA PHE A 48 -10.93 -0.93 2.59
C PHE A 48 -11.32 -2.39 2.28
N ILE A 49 -10.33 -3.27 2.03
CA ILE A 49 -10.56 -4.70 1.83
C ILE A 49 -11.24 -5.32 3.04
N MET A 50 -10.72 -5.08 4.24
CA MET A 50 -11.28 -5.62 5.48
C MET A 50 -12.73 -5.16 5.69
N ALA A 51 -13.01 -3.87 5.49
CA ALA A 51 -14.36 -3.32 5.63
C ALA A 51 -15.35 -3.96 4.64
N ARG A 52 -14.96 -4.17 3.39
CA ARG A 52 -15.82 -4.79 2.37
C ARG A 52 -15.98 -6.29 2.60
N SER A 53 -14.93 -6.99 2.98
CA SER A 53 -14.98 -8.42 3.30
C SER A 53 -15.83 -8.71 4.52
N ALA A 54 -15.72 -7.90 5.57
CA ALA A 54 -16.50 -8.06 6.78
C ALA A 54 -18.00 -7.75 6.57
N SER A 55 -18.33 -6.74 5.75
CA SER A 55 -19.72 -6.28 5.59
C SER A 55 -20.49 -7.03 4.50
N GLN A 56 -19.83 -7.50 3.43
CA GLN A 56 -20.47 -8.10 2.25
C GLN A 56 -19.83 -9.43 1.82
N GLY A 57 -18.94 -9.99 2.65
CA GLY A 57 -18.31 -11.28 2.42
C GLY A 57 -17.11 -11.23 1.46
N TRP A 58 -16.46 -12.39 1.28
CA TRP A 58 -15.20 -12.53 0.55
C TRP A 58 -15.27 -12.06 -0.91
N ARG A 59 -16.43 -12.22 -1.59
CA ARG A 59 -16.61 -11.77 -2.98
C ARG A 59 -16.46 -10.26 -3.11
N ALA A 60 -17.04 -9.50 -2.19
CA ALA A 60 -16.89 -8.05 -2.16
C ALA A 60 -15.45 -7.64 -1.85
N GLY A 61 -14.78 -8.37 -0.94
CA GLY A 61 -13.35 -8.22 -0.67
C GLY A 61 -12.48 -8.44 -1.90
N PHE A 62 -12.76 -9.48 -2.69
CA PHE A 62 -12.03 -9.76 -3.94
C PHE A 62 -12.21 -8.65 -4.97
N VAL A 63 -13.43 -8.16 -5.14
CA VAL A 63 -13.69 -7.02 -6.03
C VAL A 63 -12.92 -5.77 -5.56
N ALA A 64 -12.82 -5.55 -4.25
CA ALA A 64 -11.99 -4.48 -3.69
C ALA A 64 -10.50 -4.68 -4.03
N CYS A 65 -9.97 -5.92 -3.91
CA CYS A 65 -8.60 -6.25 -4.30
C CYS A 65 -8.33 -5.95 -5.78
N TRP A 66 -9.22 -6.36 -6.67
CA TRP A 66 -9.08 -6.07 -8.11
C TRP A 66 -9.10 -4.57 -8.42
N GLY A 67 -9.93 -3.80 -7.72
CA GLY A 67 -9.91 -2.34 -7.83
C GLY A 67 -8.56 -1.76 -7.41
N ILE A 68 -8.04 -2.21 -6.27
CA ILE A 68 -6.74 -1.78 -5.73
C ILE A 68 -5.61 -2.14 -6.69
N GLY A 69 -5.53 -3.39 -7.17
CA GLY A 69 -4.52 -3.81 -8.14
C GLY A 69 -4.56 -2.99 -9.42
N ALA A 70 -5.76 -2.71 -9.96
CA ALA A 70 -5.88 -1.80 -11.10
C ALA A 70 -5.33 -0.38 -10.81
N GLY A 71 -5.45 0.10 -9.55
CA GLY A 71 -4.89 1.37 -9.11
C GLY A 71 -3.37 1.38 -9.09
N VAL A 72 -2.72 0.26 -8.74
CA VAL A 72 -1.25 0.13 -8.74
C VAL A 72 -0.67 0.45 -10.11
N PHE A 73 -1.31 0.02 -11.20
CA PHE A 73 -0.81 0.28 -12.55
C PHE A 73 -0.82 1.77 -12.94
N VAL A 74 -1.61 2.61 -12.28
CA VAL A 74 -1.52 4.07 -12.46
C VAL A 74 -0.18 4.58 -11.90
N HIS A 75 0.25 4.10 -10.75
CA HIS A 75 1.55 4.46 -10.18
C HIS A 75 2.71 3.91 -11.01
N VAL A 76 2.59 2.67 -11.49
CA VAL A 76 3.57 2.06 -12.42
C VAL A 76 3.71 2.90 -13.69
N GLY A 77 2.60 3.27 -14.32
CA GLY A 77 2.59 4.10 -15.52
C GLY A 77 3.21 5.48 -15.28
N ALA A 78 2.85 6.14 -14.18
CA ALA A 78 3.42 7.44 -13.81
C ALA A 78 4.93 7.35 -13.57
N ALA A 79 5.40 6.28 -12.91
CA ALA A 79 6.82 6.06 -12.67
C ALA A 79 7.57 5.75 -13.98
N ALA A 80 7.02 4.88 -14.83
CA ALA A 80 7.60 4.52 -16.12
C ALA A 80 7.71 5.70 -17.09
N LEU A 81 6.74 6.62 -17.05
CA LEU A 81 6.75 7.86 -17.86
C LEU A 81 7.77 8.91 -17.37
N GLY A 82 8.60 8.59 -16.39
CA GLY A 82 9.69 9.47 -15.94
C GLY A 82 9.30 10.48 -14.87
N LEU A 83 8.11 10.38 -14.28
CA LEU A 83 7.71 11.26 -13.18
C LEU A 83 8.69 11.14 -11.99
N SER A 84 9.24 9.95 -11.75
CA SER A 84 10.28 9.71 -10.75
C SER A 84 11.55 10.54 -11.00
N ALA A 85 11.98 10.63 -12.28
CA ALA A 85 13.14 11.45 -12.65
C ALA A 85 12.87 12.94 -12.45
N LEU A 86 11.67 13.42 -12.81
CA LEU A 86 11.27 14.81 -12.58
C LEU A 86 11.29 15.15 -11.09
N LEU A 87 10.75 14.30 -10.26
CA LEU A 87 10.74 14.51 -8.80
C LEU A 87 12.14 14.41 -8.17
N ALA A 88 13.03 13.58 -8.72
CA ALA A 88 14.42 13.51 -8.29
C ALA A 88 15.22 14.76 -8.65
N THR A 89 14.89 15.43 -9.75
CA THR A 89 15.60 16.63 -10.23
C THR A 89 15.01 17.94 -9.73
N SER A 90 13.72 17.96 -9.35
CA SER A 90 13.03 19.17 -8.89
C SER A 90 12.69 19.09 -7.39
N ALA A 91 13.42 19.87 -6.58
CA ALA A 91 13.13 20.02 -5.16
C ALA A 91 11.72 20.56 -4.89
N MET A 92 11.23 21.43 -5.76
CA MET A 92 9.88 21.99 -5.68
C MET A 92 8.83 20.92 -5.94
N ALA A 93 8.98 20.11 -7.01
CA ALA A 93 8.05 19.03 -7.33
C ALA A 93 8.00 18.00 -6.18
N PHE A 94 9.15 17.64 -5.61
CA PHE A 94 9.20 16.76 -4.43
C PHE A 94 8.46 17.38 -3.24
N ALA A 95 8.69 18.65 -2.94
CA ALA A 95 8.03 19.34 -1.84
C ALA A 95 6.51 19.36 -2.02
N VAL A 96 6.00 19.63 -3.21
CA VAL A 96 4.57 19.61 -3.53
C VAL A 96 3.98 18.23 -3.30
N VAL A 97 4.56 17.17 -3.86
CA VAL A 97 4.08 15.79 -3.68
C VAL A 97 4.10 15.39 -2.20
N LYS A 98 5.16 15.75 -1.47
CA LYS A 98 5.29 15.50 -0.04
C LYS A 98 4.17 16.17 0.76
N ILE A 99 3.91 17.46 0.54
CA ILE A 99 2.88 18.21 1.27
C ILE A 99 1.48 17.71 0.93
N VAL A 100 1.18 17.46 -0.35
CA VAL A 100 -0.11 16.90 -0.79
C VAL A 100 -0.33 15.51 -0.18
N GLY A 101 0.69 14.65 -0.21
CA GLY A 101 0.63 13.32 0.40
C GLY A 101 0.42 13.39 1.93
N ALA A 102 1.13 14.29 2.60
CA ALA A 102 0.98 14.53 4.04
C ALA A 102 -0.44 15.03 4.40
N ALA A 103 -0.94 16.03 3.67
CA ALA A 103 -2.29 16.58 3.86
C ALA A 103 -3.36 15.50 3.64
N TYR A 104 -3.19 14.65 2.64
CA TYR A 104 -4.09 13.55 2.35
C TYR A 104 -4.10 12.48 3.46
N LEU A 105 -2.94 12.10 3.99
CA LEU A 105 -2.84 11.18 5.14
C LEU A 105 -3.55 11.73 6.37
N VAL A 106 -3.32 13.01 6.68
CA VAL A 106 -3.98 13.69 7.80
C VAL A 106 -5.50 13.73 7.58
N TRP A 107 -5.95 14.06 6.37
CA TRP A 107 -7.38 14.11 6.04
C TRP A 107 -8.07 12.75 6.21
N ILE A 108 -7.48 11.66 5.71
CA ILE A 108 -8.00 10.30 5.91
C ILE A 108 -8.01 9.95 7.39
N GLY A 109 -6.89 10.18 8.09
CA GLY A 109 -6.75 9.88 9.51
C GLY A 109 -7.82 10.59 10.34
N ILE A 110 -8.04 11.88 10.11
CA ILE A 110 -9.10 12.65 10.76
C ILE A 110 -10.48 12.09 10.39
N GLY A 111 -10.71 11.73 9.13
CA GLY A 111 -11.95 11.09 8.69
C GLY A 111 -12.25 9.81 9.49
N MET A 112 -11.23 8.96 9.69
CA MET A 112 -11.36 7.72 10.48
C MET A 112 -11.59 7.99 11.97
N LEU A 113 -10.93 9.01 12.54
CA LEU A 113 -11.14 9.41 13.94
C LEU A 113 -12.54 9.98 14.18
N ARG A 114 -13.11 10.67 13.19
CA ARG A 114 -14.44 11.32 13.24
C ARG A 114 -15.59 10.39 12.85
N GLN A 115 -15.31 9.22 12.29
CA GLN A 115 -16.36 8.26 11.92
C GLN A 115 -17.15 7.88 13.19
N ARG A 116 -18.32 8.48 13.32
CA ARG A 116 -19.38 7.98 14.18
C ARG A 116 -19.93 6.74 13.50
N GLN A 117 -19.66 5.57 14.05
CA GLN A 117 -20.44 4.40 13.64
C GLN A 117 -21.87 4.59 14.14
N PRO A 118 -22.89 4.07 13.41
CA PRO A 118 -24.30 4.23 13.78
C PRO A 118 -24.71 3.48 15.07
N ALA A 119 -23.84 3.42 16.08
CA ALA A 119 -24.20 2.87 17.38
C ALA A 119 -25.14 3.81 18.16
N ASP A 120 -25.26 5.09 17.72
CA ASP A 120 -26.23 6.03 18.26
C ASP A 120 -27.59 5.96 17.52
N ALA A 121 -27.73 5.07 16.54
CA ALA A 121 -28.99 4.73 15.89
C ALA A 121 -29.68 3.55 16.60
N ALA A 122 -29.68 3.57 17.93
CA ALA A 122 -30.50 2.63 18.72
C ALA A 122 -31.99 2.78 18.46
N ASP A 123 -32.42 3.87 17.78
CA ASP A 123 -33.78 4.16 17.38
C ASP A 123 -34.06 4.04 15.87
N ALA A 124 -33.09 3.56 15.07
CA ALA A 124 -33.36 3.27 13.66
C ALA A 124 -34.13 1.93 13.55
N PRO A 125 -35.19 1.83 12.72
CA PRO A 125 -35.95 0.61 12.54
C PRO A 125 -35.00 -0.55 12.18
N VAL A 126 -35.12 -1.69 12.88
CA VAL A 126 -34.28 -2.89 12.76
C VAL A 126 -34.34 -3.54 11.37
N ASP A 127 -35.19 -3.07 10.47
CA ASP A 127 -35.45 -3.64 9.15
C ASP A 127 -34.58 -3.07 8.02
N ALA A 128 -33.72 -2.11 8.27
CA ALA A 128 -32.79 -1.62 7.25
C ALA A 128 -31.47 -2.41 7.31
N ALA A 129 -31.47 -3.65 6.79
CA ALA A 129 -30.20 -4.33 6.46
C ALA A 129 -29.32 -3.38 5.64
N PRO A 130 -28.00 -3.20 5.97
CA PRO A 130 -27.12 -2.31 5.25
C PRO A 130 -27.20 -2.62 3.76
N ARG A 131 -27.67 -1.65 2.97
CA ARG A 131 -27.87 -1.85 1.52
C ARG A 131 -26.54 -2.28 0.90
N ALA A 132 -26.48 -3.47 0.35
CA ALA A 132 -25.28 -4.00 -0.27
C ALA A 132 -24.81 -3.04 -1.39
N ILE A 133 -23.54 -2.63 -1.32
CA ILE A 133 -22.96 -1.77 -2.35
C ILE A 133 -22.67 -2.61 -3.59
N ALA A 134 -23.04 -2.09 -4.77
CA ALA A 134 -22.79 -2.78 -6.02
C ALA A 134 -21.30 -3.04 -6.25
N TYR A 135 -20.94 -4.20 -6.77
CA TYR A 135 -19.53 -4.58 -7.03
C TYR A 135 -18.78 -3.57 -7.89
N ARG A 136 -19.45 -3.00 -8.91
CA ARG A 136 -18.86 -1.91 -9.72
C ARG A 136 -18.44 -0.70 -8.87
N GLN A 137 -19.23 -0.36 -7.89
CA GLN A 137 -18.92 0.75 -6.99
C GLN A 137 -17.79 0.38 -6.04
N ILE A 138 -17.74 -0.86 -5.54
CA ILE A 138 -16.63 -1.38 -4.71
C ILE A 138 -15.32 -1.33 -5.50
N PHE A 139 -15.31 -1.82 -6.75
CA PHE A 139 -14.14 -1.75 -7.62
C PHE A 139 -13.65 -0.31 -7.80
N ARG A 140 -14.54 0.62 -8.16
CA ARG A 140 -14.17 2.04 -8.33
C ARG A 140 -13.61 2.66 -7.06
N GLN A 141 -14.21 2.35 -5.91
CA GLN A 141 -13.71 2.82 -4.62
C GLN A 141 -12.33 2.25 -4.31
N GLY A 142 -12.10 0.94 -4.53
CA GLY A 142 -10.80 0.31 -4.37
C GLY A 142 -9.74 0.93 -5.28
N PHE A 143 -10.08 1.12 -6.56
CA PHE A 143 -9.21 1.80 -7.53
C PHE A 143 -8.81 3.21 -7.05
N LEU A 144 -9.78 4.04 -6.70
CA LEU A 144 -9.50 5.40 -6.21
C LEU A 144 -8.75 5.42 -4.88
N THR A 145 -9.05 4.48 -3.98
CA THR A 145 -8.32 4.34 -2.70
C THR A 145 -6.84 4.10 -2.96
N ASN A 146 -6.49 3.23 -3.92
CA ASN A 146 -5.09 2.96 -4.23
C ASN A 146 -4.44 4.10 -5.02
N VAL A 147 -5.09 4.63 -6.07
CA VAL A 147 -4.54 5.76 -6.86
C VAL A 147 -4.22 6.96 -5.97
N LEU A 148 -5.05 7.21 -4.96
CA LEU A 148 -4.85 8.29 -3.99
C LEU A 148 -4.04 7.85 -2.75
N ASN A 149 -3.49 6.62 -2.74
CA ASN A 149 -2.73 6.11 -1.62
C ASN A 149 -1.29 6.65 -1.63
N PRO A 150 -0.93 7.57 -0.72
CA PRO A 150 0.39 8.16 -0.72
C PRO A 150 1.49 7.15 -0.36
N LYS A 151 1.16 6.07 0.35
CA LYS A 151 2.12 5.01 0.67
C LYS A 151 2.60 4.34 -0.61
N VAL A 152 1.68 4.01 -1.53
CA VAL A 152 2.01 3.38 -2.82
C VAL A 152 2.70 4.40 -3.74
N ALA A 153 2.20 5.63 -3.79
CA ALA A 153 2.82 6.70 -4.57
C ALA A 153 4.29 6.91 -4.17
N LEU A 154 4.58 7.07 -2.88
CA LEU A 154 5.95 7.26 -2.37
C LEU A 154 6.84 6.03 -2.63
N PHE A 155 6.30 4.83 -2.54
CA PHE A 155 7.02 3.61 -2.87
C PHE A 155 7.49 3.63 -4.34
N PHE A 156 6.59 3.92 -5.28
CA PHE A 156 6.93 3.96 -6.70
C PHE A 156 7.83 5.14 -7.07
N LEU A 157 7.69 6.28 -6.38
CA LEU A 157 8.47 7.49 -6.69
C LEU A 157 9.87 7.48 -6.08
N ALA A 158 10.03 6.96 -4.87
CA ALA A 158 11.26 7.10 -4.10
C ALA A 158 12.01 5.77 -3.92
N PHE A 159 11.29 4.65 -3.86
CA PHE A 159 11.90 3.36 -3.52
C PHE A 159 12.17 2.49 -4.75
N VAL A 160 11.19 2.31 -5.65
CA VAL A 160 11.34 1.46 -6.84
C VAL A 160 12.53 1.87 -7.73
N PRO A 161 12.83 3.17 -7.96
CA PRO A 161 13.99 3.57 -8.78
C PRO A 161 15.33 3.02 -8.31
N GLN A 162 15.47 2.71 -7.01
CA GLN A 162 16.71 2.17 -6.43
C GLN A 162 17.02 0.75 -6.89
N PHE A 163 16.04 0.06 -7.46
CA PHE A 163 16.15 -1.31 -7.98
C PHE A 163 16.26 -1.37 -9.50
N ILE A 164 16.44 -0.22 -10.14
CA ILE A 164 16.66 -0.12 -11.58
C ILE A 164 18.12 0.23 -11.82
N ALA A 165 18.80 -0.60 -12.59
CA ALA A 165 20.20 -0.38 -12.92
C ALA A 165 20.36 0.95 -13.69
N PRO A 166 21.40 1.76 -13.40
CA PRO A 166 21.64 3.03 -14.08
C PRO A 166 21.76 2.91 -15.60
N ASP A 167 22.34 1.79 -16.05
CA ASP A 167 22.60 1.39 -17.43
C ASP A 167 21.52 0.52 -18.05
N ALA A 168 20.36 0.37 -17.37
CA ALA A 168 19.25 -0.41 -17.91
C ALA A 168 18.85 0.05 -19.32
N ALA A 169 18.79 -0.89 -20.27
CA ALA A 169 18.44 -0.65 -21.67
C ALA A 169 17.05 -0.01 -21.82
N SER A 170 16.13 -0.32 -20.91
CA SER A 170 14.78 0.29 -20.86
C SER A 170 14.32 0.44 -19.41
N LYS A 171 14.50 1.65 -18.86
CA LYS A 171 13.97 1.99 -17.52
C LYS A 171 12.45 1.84 -17.41
N PRO A 172 11.63 2.27 -18.42
CA PRO A 172 10.20 2.04 -18.38
C PRO A 172 9.82 0.56 -18.25
N LEU A 173 10.52 -0.33 -18.98
CA LEU A 173 10.28 -1.77 -18.89
C LEU A 173 10.62 -2.33 -17.50
N ALA A 174 11.72 -1.88 -16.91
CA ALA A 174 12.11 -2.24 -15.55
C ALA A 174 11.05 -1.80 -14.52
N PHE A 175 10.49 -0.58 -14.65
CA PHE A 175 9.38 -0.12 -13.82
C PHE A 175 8.14 -1.00 -13.96
N VAL A 176 7.78 -1.37 -15.19
CA VAL A 176 6.61 -2.24 -15.45
C VAL A 176 6.83 -3.63 -14.83
N LEU A 177 8.02 -4.21 -14.98
CA LEU A 177 8.36 -5.51 -14.41
C LEU A 177 8.29 -5.47 -12.87
N LEU A 178 8.98 -4.52 -12.24
CA LEU A 178 8.94 -4.36 -10.79
C LEU A 178 7.54 -4.07 -10.29
N GLY A 179 6.78 -3.24 -11.01
CA GLY A 179 5.38 -2.97 -10.72
C GLY A 179 4.48 -4.19 -10.78
N ALA A 180 4.66 -5.04 -11.79
CA ALA A 180 3.91 -6.29 -11.93
C ALA A 180 4.26 -7.27 -10.80
N ILE A 181 5.54 -7.39 -10.40
CA ILE A 181 5.97 -8.22 -9.27
C ILE A 181 5.36 -7.71 -7.96
N PHE A 182 5.40 -6.39 -7.75
CA PHE A 182 4.81 -5.77 -6.56
C PHE A 182 3.30 -6.01 -6.49
N ASP A 183 2.58 -5.79 -7.60
CA ASP A 183 1.14 -6.00 -7.67
C ASP A 183 0.78 -7.47 -7.47
N PHE A 184 1.48 -8.39 -8.10
CA PHE A 184 1.25 -9.83 -7.92
C PHE A 184 1.38 -10.25 -6.45
N ASN A 185 2.47 -9.87 -5.78
CA ASN A 185 2.66 -10.14 -4.35
C ASN A 185 1.59 -9.45 -3.50
N GLY A 186 1.24 -8.20 -3.84
CA GLY A 186 0.18 -7.45 -3.20
C GLY A 186 -1.18 -8.11 -3.35
N MET A 187 -1.51 -8.60 -4.54
CA MET A 187 -2.78 -9.29 -4.82
C MET A 187 -2.89 -10.60 -4.02
N LEU A 188 -1.81 -11.39 -3.91
CA LEU A 188 -1.81 -12.59 -3.06
C LEU A 188 -2.13 -12.24 -1.61
N TRP A 189 -1.47 -11.22 -1.06
CA TRP A 189 -1.72 -10.75 0.30
C TRP A 189 -3.14 -10.21 0.47
N CYS A 190 -3.61 -9.37 -0.44
CA CYS A 190 -4.94 -8.77 -0.40
C CYS A 190 -6.06 -9.81 -0.44
N HIS A 191 -5.94 -10.84 -1.29
CA HIS A 191 -6.92 -11.91 -1.35
C HIS A 191 -6.91 -12.77 -0.09
N ALA A 192 -5.71 -13.09 0.44
CA ALA A 192 -5.59 -13.78 1.73
C ALA A 192 -6.25 -12.98 2.87
N LEU A 193 -6.00 -11.67 2.92
CA LEU A 193 -6.61 -10.77 3.90
C LEU A 193 -8.13 -10.71 3.76
N ALA A 194 -8.64 -10.67 2.53
CA ALA A 194 -10.09 -10.66 2.25
C ALA A 194 -10.77 -11.94 2.73
N LEU A 195 -10.18 -13.10 2.44
CA LEU A 195 -10.67 -14.39 2.92
C LEU A 195 -10.64 -14.46 4.44
N PHE A 196 -9.48 -14.19 5.03
CA PHE A 196 -9.33 -14.22 6.48
C PHE A 196 -10.36 -13.33 7.18
N THR A 197 -10.52 -12.09 6.69
CA THR A 197 -11.48 -11.15 7.27
C THR A 197 -12.93 -11.63 7.12
N ALA A 198 -13.31 -12.15 5.95
CA ALA A 198 -14.65 -12.66 5.74
C ALA A 198 -14.98 -13.85 6.66
N PHE A 199 -14.04 -14.79 6.83
CA PHE A 199 -14.23 -15.93 7.74
C PHE A 199 -14.20 -15.52 9.20
N ALA A 200 -13.27 -14.63 9.58
CA ALA A 200 -13.14 -14.16 10.96
C ALA A 200 -14.37 -13.35 11.39
N SER A 201 -14.93 -12.51 10.52
CA SER A 201 -16.12 -11.72 10.84
C SER A 201 -17.37 -12.56 11.11
N HIS A 202 -17.49 -13.75 10.51
CA HIS A 202 -18.57 -14.68 10.78
C HIS A 202 -18.42 -15.45 12.12
N ARG A 203 -17.18 -15.65 12.57
CA ARG A 203 -16.89 -16.41 13.79
C ARG A 203 -16.62 -15.56 15.01
N LEU A 204 -15.99 -14.40 14.78
CA LEU A 204 -15.68 -13.43 15.81
C LEU A 204 -16.72 -12.31 15.67
N GLN A 205 -17.71 -12.28 16.57
CA GLN A 205 -18.48 -11.06 16.79
C GLN A 205 -17.49 -10.03 17.35
N VAL A 206 -16.74 -9.38 16.46
CA VAL A 206 -15.88 -8.27 16.85
C VAL A 206 -16.80 -7.19 17.36
N GLY A 207 -16.88 -7.08 18.69
CA GLY A 207 -17.78 -6.13 19.33
C GLY A 207 -17.55 -4.73 18.76
N ALA A 208 -18.60 -3.97 18.56
CA ALA A 208 -18.56 -2.60 18.02
C ALA A 208 -17.50 -1.73 18.71
N ALA A 209 -17.22 -1.99 19.98
CA ALA A 209 -16.16 -1.33 20.75
C ALA A 209 -14.75 -1.63 20.20
N ALA A 210 -14.42 -2.88 19.90
CA ALA A 210 -13.12 -3.27 19.36
C ALA A 210 -12.90 -2.70 17.94
N ALA A 211 -13.94 -2.73 17.10
CA ALA A 211 -13.91 -2.12 15.78
C ALA A 211 -13.70 -0.61 15.84
N ARG A 212 -14.34 0.09 16.78
CA ARG A 212 -14.13 1.54 17.01
C ARG A 212 -12.71 1.84 17.46
N TRP A 213 -12.19 1.04 18.39
CA TRP A 213 -10.83 1.25 18.92
C TRP A 213 -9.79 1.05 17.82
N LEU A 214 -9.92 -0.01 17.03
CA LEU A 214 -9.06 -0.28 15.89
C LEU A 214 -9.10 0.85 14.85
N ASN A 215 -10.29 1.32 14.49
CA ASN A 215 -10.45 2.42 13.53
C ASN A 215 -9.81 3.72 14.03
N ARG A 216 -9.94 4.02 15.32
CA ARG A 216 -9.29 5.17 15.95
C ARG A 216 -7.76 5.04 15.99
N ALA A 217 -7.24 3.87 16.34
CA ALA A 217 -5.80 3.61 16.36
C ALA A 217 -5.19 3.80 14.97
N ILE A 218 -5.84 3.27 13.94
CA ILE A 218 -5.41 3.42 12.56
C ILE A 218 -5.51 4.87 12.10
N GLY A 219 -6.60 5.56 12.41
CA GLY A 219 -6.75 6.98 12.10
C GLY A 219 -5.66 7.84 12.74
N ALA A 220 -5.35 7.59 14.02
CA ALA A 220 -4.25 8.27 14.73
C ALA A 220 -2.88 7.98 14.08
N MET A 221 -2.65 6.74 13.65
CA MET A 221 -1.42 6.37 12.93
C MET A 221 -1.29 7.14 11.60
N PHE A 222 -2.37 7.28 10.83
CA PHE A 222 -2.34 8.07 9.58
C PHE A 222 -2.07 9.55 9.83
N VAL A 223 -2.66 10.15 10.87
CA VAL A 223 -2.35 11.53 11.26
C VAL A 223 -0.87 11.65 11.62
N ALA A 224 -0.35 10.75 12.44
CA ALA A 224 1.05 10.76 12.85
C ALA A 224 2.01 10.61 11.66
N LEU A 225 1.71 9.68 10.72
CA LEU A 225 2.49 9.50 9.50
C LEU A 225 2.44 10.73 8.58
N GLY A 226 1.27 11.34 8.42
CA GLY A 226 1.11 12.56 7.63
C GLY A 226 1.91 13.73 8.23
N VAL A 227 1.84 13.93 9.53
CA VAL A 227 2.64 14.96 10.23
C VAL A 227 4.14 14.66 10.08
N ARG A 228 4.57 13.42 10.30
CA ARG A 228 5.96 13.01 10.13
C ARG A 228 6.46 13.26 8.70
N LEU A 229 5.64 12.94 7.70
CA LEU A 229 5.96 13.19 6.29
C LEU A 229 6.10 14.68 6.00
N ALA A 230 5.20 15.52 6.53
CA ALA A 230 5.26 16.98 6.35
C ALA A 230 6.54 17.57 6.95
N LEU A 231 6.98 17.07 8.11
CA LEU A 231 8.16 17.55 8.85
C LEU A 231 9.47 16.92 8.37
N ALA A 232 9.43 15.87 7.53
CA ALA A 232 10.65 15.25 7.01
C ALA A 232 11.45 16.25 6.19
N THR A 233 12.68 16.53 6.61
CA THR A 233 13.69 17.21 5.78
C THR A 233 14.35 16.22 4.84
N ARG A 234 14.81 16.72 3.68
CA ARG A 234 15.60 15.91 2.74
C ARG A 234 16.89 15.46 3.38
#